data_4acb55901f6f166d1880d80633956fb2
#
_entry.id   4acb55901f6f166d1880d80633956fb2
#
_cell.length_a   1.000
_cell.length_b   1.000
_cell.length_c   1.000
_cell.angle_alpha   90.00
_cell.angle_beta   90.00
_cell.angle_gamma   90.00
#
_symmetry.space_group_name_H-M   'P 1'
#
loop_
_entity.id
_entity.type
_entity.pdbx_description
1 polymer ?
#
loop_
_entity_poly.entity_id
_entity_poly.type
_entity_poly.pdbx_seq_one_letter_code
_entity_poly.pdbx_strand_id
1 'polypeptide(L)'
;TFTVRVTSSTRTDTYSSIAAGIGSLKGPLHGGANIKVINMFHHLKEQIRDWKNVKELDVYLTRMLNKEAYDKTGLIYGIGHAVYTLSDPRAVELKRLAGELAKEKGREDEYEFLKLIEQEGIKCLQEHRGGSKPACANLDFYSGFIYEMIGLPQEIYTPIFAMARIVGWTAHRIEELNFEGRRIIRPAYKNILGELEYTPLDER
;
A
#
# COMPACT_ATOMS: atom_id res chain seq x y z
N THR A 1 6.41 -9.76 -6.64
CA THR A 1 7.51 -10.76 -6.61
C THR A 1 6.98 -12.19 -6.74
N PHE A 2 6.04 -12.62 -5.89
CA PHE A 2 5.50 -13.98 -5.94
C PHE A 2 4.93 -14.35 -7.32
N THR A 3 4.12 -13.49 -7.92
CA THR A 3 3.60 -13.67 -9.30
C THR A 3 4.72 -13.87 -10.30
N VAL A 4 5.79 -13.08 -10.24
CA VAL A 4 6.96 -13.22 -11.13
C VAL A 4 7.64 -14.56 -10.92
N ARG A 5 7.85 -15.01 -9.68
CA ARG A 5 8.46 -16.31 -9.40
C ARG A 5 7.60 -17.46 -9.90
N VAL A 6 6.29 -17.46 -9.62
CA VAL A 6 5.36 -18.49 -10.10
C VAL A 6 5.39 -18.57 -11.62
N THR A 7 5.29 -17.43 -12.31
CA THR A 7 5.34 -17.38 -13.77
C THR A 7 6.70 -17.86 -14.30
N SER A 8 7.81 -17.43 -13.68
CA SER A 8 9.17 -17.83 -14.04
C SER A 8 9.42 -19.34 -13.85
N SER A 9 8.77 -19.98 -12.88
CA SER A 9 8.92 -21.41 -12.61
C SER A 9 8.48 -22.29 -13.79
N THR A 10 7.63 -21.78 -14.67
CA THR A 10 7.21 -22.44 -15.91
C THR A 10 8.26 -22.35 -17.03
N ARG A 11 9.36 -21.60 -16.81
CA ARG A 11 10.41 -21.27 -17.78
C ARG A 11 9.93 -20.41 -18.97
N THR A 12 8.84 -19.65 -18.81
CA THR A 12 8.47 -18.64 -19.80
C THR A 12 9.54 -17.55 -19.92
N ASP A 13 9.45 -16.71 -20.93
CA ASP A 13 10.40 -15.61 -21.17
C ASP A 13 10.35 -14.52 -20.09
N THR A 14 11.35 -13.65 -20.10
CA THR A 14 11.49 -12.57 -19.12
C THR A 14 10.36 -11.54 -19.22
N TYR A 15 9.98 -11.18 -20.44
CA TYR A 15 8.95 -10.16 -20.66
C TYR A 15 7.59 -10.61 -20.14
N SER A 16 7.20 -11.85 -20.43
CA SER A 16 5.97 -12.45 -19.93
C SER A 16 5.94 -12.52 -18.40
N SER A 17 7.07 -12.88 -17.77
CA SER A 17 7.18 -12.93 -16.31
C SER A 17 7.04 -11.55 -15.67
N ILE A 18 7.67 -10.52 -16.24
CA ILE A 18 7.57 -9.14 -15.76
C ILE A 18 6.18 -8.56 -16.03
N ALA A 19 5.59 -8.82 -17.21
CA ALA A 19 4.25 -8.39 -17.54
C ALA A 19 3.20 -8.95 -16.55
N ALA A 20 3.33 -10.22 -16.15
CA ALA A 20 2.49 -10.81 -15.10
C ALA A 20 2.67 -10.09 -13.75
N GLY A 21 3.90 -9.72 -13.40
CA GLY A 21 4.21 -8.92 -12.21
C GLY A 21 3.55 -7.54 -12.24
N ILE A 22 3.61 -6.85 -13.37
CA ILE A 22 2.95 -5.56 -13.60
C ILE A 22 1.43 -5.72 -13.50
N GLY A 23 0.86 -6.76 -14.12
CA GLY A 23 -0.56 -7.08 -14.03
C GLY A 23 -1.05 -7.26 -12.59
N SER A 24 -0.26 -7.94 -11.76
CA SER A 24 -0.53 -8.08 -10.32
C SER A 24 -0.40 -6.76 -9.57
N LEU A 25 0.63 -5.96 -9.89
CA LEU A 25 0.88 -4.68 -9.22
C LEU A 25 -0.22 -3.65 -9.49
N LYS A 26 -0.72 -3.56 -10.74
CA LYS A 26 -1.70 -2.52 -11.13
C LYS A 26 -3.09 -2.72 -10.49
N GLY A 27 -3.32 -3.83 -9.80
CA GLY A 27 -4.58 -4.08 -9.11
C GLY A 27 -4.88 -3.00 -8.05
N PRO A 28 -6.16 -2.60 -7.88
CA PRO A 28 -6.55 -1.46 -7.03
C PRO A 28 -6.23 -1.66 -5.55
N LEU A 29 -6.02 -2.91 -5.12
CA LEU A 29 -5.64 -3.22 -3.73
C LEU A 29 -4.13 -3.15 -3.49
N HIS A 30 -3.31 -2.95 -4.53
CA HIS A 30 -1.85 -2.91 -4.41
C HIS A 30 -1.27 -1.61 -4.96
N GLY A 31 -1.22 -1.42 -6.25
CA GLY A 31 -0.48 -0.32 -6.88
C GLY A 31 -1.10 1.06 -6.73
N GLY A 32 -2.35 1.14 -6.29
CA GLY A 32 -3.05 2.42 -6.06
C GLY A 32 -2.94 2.96 -4.62
N ALA A 33 -2.13 2.35 -3.75
CA ALA A 33 -2.09 2.71 -2.34
C ALA A 33 -1.64 4.15 -2.09
N ASN A 34 -0.58 4.61 -2.76
CA ASN A 34 -0.09 5.99 -2.62
C ASN A 34 -1.07 7.04 -3.16
N ILE A 35 -1.82 6.72 -4.22
CA ILE A 35 -2.89 7.59 -4.74
C ILE A 35 -4.02 7.72 -3.70
N LYS A 36 -4.38 6.63 -3.04
CA LYS A 36 -5.38 6.67 -1.95
C LYS A 36 -4.92 7.50 -0.77
N VAL A 37 -3.63 7.42 -0.41
CA VAL A 37 -3.05 8.26 0.65
C VAL A 37 -3.14 9.73 0.29
N ILE A 38 -2.69 10.13 -0.88
CA ILE A 38 -2.69 11.55 -1.27
C ILE A 38 -4.11 12.11 -1.41
N ASN A 39 -5.05 11.31 -1.92
CA ASN A 39 -6.46 11.71 -1.98
C ASN A 39 -7.08 11.84 -0.57
N MET A 40 -6.76 10.94 0.35
CA MET A 40 -7.15 11.06 1.75
C MET A 40 -6.54 12.31 2.39
N PHE A 41 -5.29 12.61 2.11
CA PHE A 41 -4.61 13.81 2.61
C PHE A 41 -5.29 15.09 2.13
N HIS A 42 -5.60 15.19 0.82
CA HIS A 42 -6.35 16.33 0.27
C HIS A 42 -7.73 16.47 0.92
N HIS A 43 -8.44 15.35 1.06
CA HIS A 43 -9.73 15.35 1.73
C HIS A 43 -9.63 15.84 3.18
N LEU A 44 -8.64 15.37 3.95
CA LEU A 44 -8.44 15.82 5.33
C LEU A 44 -8.11 17.32 5.40
N LYS A 45 -7.33 17.86 4.46
CA LYS A 45 -7.04 19.30 4.35
C LYS A 45 -8.32 20.14 4.18
N GLU A 46 -9.32 19.62 3.49
CA GLU A 46 -10.60 20.30 3.27
C GLU A 46 -11.55 20.18 4.49
N GLN A 47 -11.49 19.06 5.21
CA GLN A 47 -12.42 18.77 6.30
C GLN A 47 -11.96 19.33 7.65
N ILE A 48 -10.66 19.40 7.90
CA ILE A 48 -10.06 19.88 9.15
C ILE A 48 -9.80 21.38 9.01
N ARG A 49 -10.46 22.18 9.86
CA ARG A 49 -10.38 23.65 9.81
C ARG A 49 -9.05 24.17 10.34
N ASP A 50 -8.60 23.59 11.44
CA ASP A 50 -7.32 23.93 12.07
C ASP A 50 -6.41 22.71 12.06
N TRP A 51 -5.43 22.71 11.16
CA TRP A 51 -4.48 21.60 10.99
C TRP A 51 -3.58 21.34 12.21
N LYS A 52 -3.61 22.23 13.21
CA LYS A 52 -2.92 22.06 14.48
C LYS A 52 -3.83 21.51 15.58
N ASN A 53 -5.12 21.39 15.30
CA ASN A 53 -6.09 20.91 16.27
C ASN A 53 -6.16 19.37 16.29
N VAL A 54 -5.36 18.79 17.18
CA VAL A 54 -5.28 17.33 17.39
C VAL A 54 -6.67 16.72 17.65
N LYS A 55 -7.53 17.38 18.45
CA LYS A 55 -8.84 16.84 18.81
C LYS A 55 -9.79 16.76 17.62
N GLU A 56 -9.79 17.78 16.76
CA GLU A 56 -10.60 17.81 15.55
C GLU A 56 -10.20 16.69 14.60
N LEU A 57 -8.88 16.49 14.40
CA LEU A 57 -8.34 15.42 13.59
C LEU A 57 -8.68 14.03 14.17
N ASP A 58 -8.47 13.82 15.47
CA ASP A 58 -8.73 12.55 16.15
C ASP A 58 -10.21 12.11 16.00
N VAL A 59 -11.14 13.04 16.22
CA VAL A 59 -12.58 12.78 16.01
C VAL A 59 -12.86 12.38 14.56
N TYR A 60 -12.24 13.06 13.59
CA TYR A 60 -12.49 12.76 12.19
C TYR A 60 -11.90 11.42 11.78
N LEU A 61 -10.67 11.09 12.20
CA LEU A 61 -10.03 9.79 11.94
C LEU A 61 -10.82 8.64 12.57
N THR A 62 -11.34 8.85 13.79
CA THR A 62 -12.21 7.85 14.44
C THR A 62 -13.49 7.59 13.62
N ARG A 63 -14.14 8.64 13.08
CA ARG A 63 -15.28 8.48 12.16
C ARG A 63 -14.92 7.73 10.87
N MET A 64 -13.71 7.97 10.34
CA MET A 64 -13.24 7.22 9.18
C MET A 64 -13.10 5.72 9.51
N LEU A 65 -12.51 5.36 10.64
CA LEU A 65 -12.37 3.98 11.09
C LEU A 65 -13.72 3.30 11.33
N ASN A 66 -14.70 4.05 11.83
CA ASN A 66 -16.08 3.60 12.04
C ASN A 66 -16.91 3.52 10.73
N LYS A 67 -16.31 3.83 9.57
CA LYS A 67 -16.99 3.86 8.26
C LYS A 67 -18.08 4.94 8.12
N GLU A 68 -17.95 6.01 8.89
CA GLU A 68 -18.91 7.12 8.94
C GLU A 68 -18.46 8.34 8.12
N ALA A 69 -17.19 8.40 7.73
CA ALA A 69 -16.60 9.52 7.01
C ALA A 69 -15.73 9.07 5.84
N TYR A 70 -15.36 10.00 4.97
CA TYR A 70 -14.57 9.80 3.76
C TYR A 70 -15.20 8.74 2.84
N ASP A 71 -14.44 7.72 2.44
CA ASP A 71 -14.87 6.66 1.52
C ASP A 71 -15.57 5.47 2.22
N LYS A 72 -15.77 5.56 3.52
CA LYS A 72 -16.48 4.57 4.36
C LYS A 72 -15.88 3.16 4.32
N THR A 73 -14.60 3.04 3.98
CA THR A 73 -13.89 1.75 3.98
C THR A 73 -13.47 1.30 5.38
N GLY A 74 -13.35 2.23 6.32
CA GLY A 74 -12.81 1.98 7.65
C GLY A 74 -11.28 1.92 7.66
N LEU A 75 -10.61 2.58 6.72
CA LEU A 75 -9.17 2.57 6.56
C LEU A 75 -8.58 3.97 6.69
N ILE A 76 -7.43 4.06 7.35
CA ILE A 76 -6.51 5.18 7.25
C ILE A 76 -5.39 4.72 6.32
N TYR A 77 -5.40 5.21 5.09
CA TYR A 77 -4.47 4.75 4.05
C TYR A 77 -3.02 5.10 4.39
N GLY A 78 -2.10 4.21 4.05
CA GLY A 78 -0.68 4.38 4.31
C GLY A 78 -0.24 4.00 5.72
N ILE A 79 -1.16 3.61 6.62
CA ILE A 79 -0.85 3.13 7.97
C ILE A 79 -1.10 1.62 8.06
N GLY A 80 -0.05 0.89 8.47
CA GLY A 80 -0.01 -0.56 8.54
C GLY A 80 0.74 -1.19 7.38
N HIS A 81 1.36 -2.33 7.64
CA HIS A 81 2.09 -3.13 6.66
C HIS A 81 2.04 -4.60 7.04
N ALA A 82 2.11 -5.49 6.05
CA ALA A 82 2.06 -6.94 6.28
C ALA A 82 3.31 -7.47 7.01
N VAL A 83 4.46 -6.81 6.84
CA VAL A 83 5.75 -7.22 7.39
C VAL A 83 6.23 -6.24 8.46
N TYR A 84 6.25 -4.93 8.15
CA TYR A 84 6.71 -3.91 9.08
C TYR A 84 5.62 -3.53 10.08
N THR A 85 5.88 -3.75 11.36
CA THR A 85 4.94 -3.45 12.44
C THR A 85 5.40 -2.30 13.33
N LEU A 86 6.70 -2.18 13.54
CA LEU A 86 7.29 -1.13 14.39
C LEU A 86 7.72 0.09 13.56
N SER A 87 8.37 -0.14 12.43
CA SER A 87 8.86 0.91 11.54
C SER A 87 9.09 0.34 10.13
N ASP A 88 8.73 1.09 9.10
CA ASP A 88 9.15 0.84 7.72
C ASP A 88 10.34 1.76 7.41
N PRO A 89 11.55 1.22 7.22
CA PRO A 89 12.75 2.04 6.99
C PRO A 89 12.63 2.92 5.73
N ARG A 90 11.82 2.50 4.76
CA ARG A 90 11.55 3.27 3.54
C ARG A 90 10.68 4.49 3.85
N ALA A 91 9.66 4.33 4.70
CA ALA A 91 8.82 5.44 5.15
C ALA A 91 9.61 6.44 5.99
N VAL A 92 10.55 5.98 6.82
CA VAL A 92 11.43 6.85 7.61
C VAL A 92 12.26 7.75 6.69
N GLU A 93 12.88 7.17 5.67
CA GLU A 93 13.69 7.95 4.72
C GLU A 93 12.84 8.89 3.86
N LEU A 94 11.68 8.43 3.37
CA LEU A 94 10.76 9.29 2.63
C LEU A 94 10.21 10.43 3.48
N LYS A 95 9.95 10.20 4.77
CA LYS A 95 9.55 11.25 5.71
C LYS A 95 10.61 12.35 5.81
N ARG A 96 11.90 11.98 5.95
CA ARG A 96 13.01 12.91 5.99
C ARG A 96 13.08 13.74 4.69
N LEU A 97 13.07 13.06 3.54
CA LEU A 97 13.12 13.72 2.23
C LEU A 97 11.90 14.62 1.98
N ALA A 98 10.71 14.19 2.40
CA ALA A 98 9.50 14.99 2.30
C ALA A 98 9.61 16.30 3.09
N GLY A 99 10.21 16.26 4.28
CA GLY A 99 10.42 17.46 5.09
C GLY A 99 11.41 18.44 4.47
N GLU A 100 12.53 17.95 3.91
CA GLU A 100 13.50 18.77 3.20
C GLU A 100 12.87 19.42 1.96
N LEU A 101 12.16 18.64 1.16
CA LEU A 101 11.51 19.14 -0.04
C LEU A 101 10.35 20.10 0.27
N ALA A 102 9.56 19.83 1.32
CA ALA A 102 8.50 20.72 1.75
C ALA A 102 9.02 22.10 2.13
N LYS A 103 10.17 22.16 2.81
CA LYS A 103 10.86 23.41 3.14
C LYS A 103 11.31 24.14 1.87
N GLU A 104 11.89 23.43 0.90
CA GLU A 104 12.31 24.01 -0.38
C GLU A 104 11.10 24.58 -1.17
N LYS A 105 9.95 23.91 -1.10
CA LYS A 105 8.72 24.25 -1.85
C LYS A 105 7.76 25.19 -1.10
N GLY A 106 8.07 25.59 0.14
CA GLY A 106 7.21 26.43 0.96
C GLY A 106 5.90 25.71 1.36
N ARG A 107 5.97 24.40 1.61
CA ARG A 107 4.83 23.55 1.98
C ARG A 107 5.01 22.92 3.37
N GLU A 108 5.74 23.57 4.28
CA GLU A 108 6.03 23.06 5.62
C GLU A 108 4.75 22.82 6.44
N ASP A 109 3.75 23.70 6.34
CA ASP A 109 2.49 23.54 7.08
C ASP A 109 1.76 22.26 6.66
N GLU A 110 1.79 21.93 5.37
CA GLU A 110 1.20 20.68 4.86
C GLU A 110 1.98 19.45 5.33
N TYR A 111 3.30 19.54 5.36
CA TYR A 111 4.15 18.47 5.87
C TYR A 111 3.93 18.24 7.36
N GLU A 112 3.83 19.30 8.18
CA GLU A 112 3.52 19.17 9.60
C GLU A 112 2.14 18.56 9.82
N PHE A 113 1.14 18.92 9.01
CA PHE A 113 -0.17 18.31 9.07
C PHE A 113 -0.11 16.83 8.66
N LEU A 114 0.64 16.46 7.63
CA LEU A 114 0.83 15.06 7.24
C LEU A 114 1.47 14.23 8.37
N LYS A 115 2.46 14.79 9.08
CA LYS A 115 3.06 14.18 10.27
C LYS A 115 2.04 13.98 11.40
N LEU A 116 1.17 14.97 11.60
CA LEU A 116 0.12 14.87 12.61
C LEU A 116 -0.88 13.75 12.26
N ILE A 117 -1.25 13.64 10.99
CA ILE A 117 -2.10 12.54 10.50
C ILE A 117 -1.43 11.17 10.72
N GLU A 118 -0.12 11.06 10.50
CA GLU A 118 0.62 9.83 10.81
C GLU A 118 0.50 9.47 12.30
N GLN A 119 0.81 10.42 13.18
CA GLN A 119 0.85 10.19 14.63
C GLN A 119 -0.53 9.82 15.17
N GLU A 120 -1.53 10.64 14.89
CA GLU A 120 -2.88 10.40 15.38
C GLU A 120 -3.54 9.21 14.68
N GLY A 121 -3.26 8.99 13.40
CA GLY A 121 -3.77 7.84 12.66
C GLY A 121 -3.25 6.51 13.18
N ILE A 122 -1.98 6.43 13.58
CA ILE A 122 -1.41 5.24 14.24
C ILE A 122 -2.10 5.00 15.58
N LYS A 123 -2.25 6.05 16.39
CA LYS A 123 -2.88 5.99 17.71
C LYS A 123 -4.35 5.56 17.60
N CYS A 124 -5.16 6.23 16.78
CA CYS A 124 -6.56 5.89 16.55
C CYS A 124 -6.73 4.43 16.06
N LEU A 125 -5.86 3.99 15.13
CA LEU A 125 -5.91 2.63 14.63
C LEU A 125 -5.58 1.59 15.70
N GLN A 126 -4.61 1.86 16.56
CA GLN A 126 -4.25 1.00 17.69
C GLN A 126 -5.38 0.91 18.71
N GLU A 127 -5.97 2.04 19.08
CA GLU A 127 -7.11 2.11 19.99
C GLU A 127 -8.33 1.36 19.41
N HIS A 128 -8.65 1.59 18.15
CA HIS A 128 -9.75 0.91 17.44
C HIS A 128 -9.59 -0.61 17.40
N ARG A 129 -8.35 -1.11 17.37
CA ARG A 129 -8.00 -2.55 17.40
C ARG A 129 -7.83 -3.13 18.80
N GLY A 130 -8.17 -2.38 19.86
CA GLY A 130 -8.01 -2.81 21.24
C GLY A 130 -6.54 -2.97 21.67
N GLY A 131 -5.62 -2.21 21.09
CA GLY A 131 -4.19 -2.22 21.45
C GLY A 131 -3.40 -3.45 21.04
N SER A 132 -4.01 -4.40 20.33
CA SER A 132 -3.45 -5.75 20.14
C SER A 132 -2.30 -5.86 19.13
N LYS A 133 -2.12 -4.88 18.24
CA LYS A 133 -1.07 -4.93 17.21
C LYS A 133 -0.48 -3.54 16.96
N PRO A 134 0.86 -3.40 17.04
CA PRO A 134 1.51 -2.17 16.64
C PRO A 134 1.29 -1.90 15.15
N ALA A 135 1.26 -0.63 14.78
CA ALA A 135 1.14 -0.18 13.39
C ALA A 135 2.15 0.94 13.14
N CYS A 136 2.63 1.05 11.90
CA CYS A 136 3.48 2.14 11.47
C CYS A 136 3.04 2.64 10.10
N ALA A 137 3.46 3.85 9.72
CA ALA A 137 3.33 4.32 8.36
C ALA A 137 4.17 3.44 7.42
N ASN A 138 3.65 3.16 6.25
CA ASN A 138 4.38 2.49 5.17
C ASN A 138 4.89 3.50 4.13
N LEU A 139 5.64 3.03 3.14
CA LEU A 139 6.25 3.89 2.12
C LEU A 139 5.24 4.76 1.36
N ASP A 140 4.00 4.28 1.19
CA ASP A 140 2.97 4.99 0.43
C ASP A 140 2.49 6.27 1.13
N PHE A 141 2.68 6.35 2.45
CA PHE A 141 2.22 7.48 3.25
C PHE A 141 2.89 8.81 2.83
N TYR A 142 4.18 8.79 2.51
CA TYR A 142 4.92 9.98 2.13
C TYR A 142 5.20 10.11 0.63
N SER A 143 5.20 9.00 -0.11
CA SER A 143 5.61 8.99 -1.50
C SER A 143 4.73 9.86 -2.40
N GLY A 144 3.39 9.82 -2.21
CA GLY A 144 2.46 10.62 -2.99
C GLY A 144 2.66 12.12 -2.78
N PHE A 145 2.92 12.55 -1.55
CA PHE A 145 3.20 13.94 -1.23
C PHE A 145 4.50 14.44 -1.88
N ILE A 146 5.56 13.61 -1.87
CA ILE A 146 6.81 13.92 -2.57
C ILE A 146 6.56 14.04 -4.08
N TYR A 147 5.84 13.10 -4.68
CA TYR A 147 5.56 13.10 -6.10
C TYR A 147 4.76 14.34 -6.53
N GLU A 148 3.80 14.76 -5.72
CA GLU A 148 3.05 16.00 -5.96
C GLU A 148 3.96 17.23 -5.90
N MET A 149 4.85 17.33 -4.91
CA MET A 149 5.79 18.45 -4.77
C MET A 149 6.77 18.60 -5.95
N ILE A 150 7.14 17.49 -6.58
CA ILE A 150 7.99 17.50 -7.79
C ILE A 150 7.20 17.55 -9.10
N GLY A 151 5.87 17.71 -9.02
CA GLY A 151 5.00 17.93 -10.19
C GLY A 151 4.70 16.67 -11.00
N LEU A 152 4.80 15.47 -10.41
CA LEU A 152 4.45 14.23 -11.11
C LEU A 152 2.92 14.04 -11.12
N PRO A 153 2.31 13.74 -12.28
CA PRO A 153 0.89 13.42 -12.34
C PRO A 153 0.60 12.06 -11.69
N GLN A 154 -0.58 11.91 -11.08
CA GLN A 154 -0.95 10.70 -10.32
C GLN A 154 -0.95 9.43 -11.18
N GLU A 155 -1.20 9.55 -12.48
CA GLU A 155 -1.24 8.43 -13.44
C GLU A 155 0.09 7.67 -13.52
N ILE A 156 1.22 8.33 -13.21
CA ILE A 156 2.54 7.70 -13.26
C ILE A 156 3.04 7.17 -11.91
N TYR A 157 2.30 7.34 -10.80
CA TYR A 157 2.75 6.86 -9.48
C TYR A 157 2.95 5.34 -9.46
N THR A 158 1.96 4.58 -9.94
CA THR A 158 2.09 3.11 -10.06
C THR A 158 3.16 2.67 -11.07
N PRO A 159 3.28 3.26 -12.27
CA PRO A 159 4.41 3.04 -13.16
C PRO A 159 5.80 3.25 -12.53
N ILE A 160 6.00 4.35 -11.77
CA ILE A 160 7.26 4.61 -11.07
C ILE A 160 7.55 3.50 -10.03
N PHE A 161 6.53 3.09 -9.29
CA PHE A 161 6.65 1.96 -8.37
C PHE A 161 7.07 0.67 -9.10
N ALA A 162 6.48 0.38 -10.27
CA ALA A 162 6.84 -0.76 -11.10
C ALA A 162 8.31 -0.67 -11.57
N MET A 163 8.75 0.50 -12.04
CA MET A 163 10.15 0.72 -12.46
C MET A 163 11.13 0.41 -11.32
N ALA A 164 10.87 0.91 -10.12
CA ALA A 164 11.71 0.65 -8.95
C ALA A 164 11.73 -0.84 -8.56
N ARG A 165 10.65 -1.58 -8.84
CA ARG A 165 10.51 -2.99 -8.49
C ARG A 165 11.06 -3.95 -9.55
N ILE A 166 11.20 -3.55 -10.82
CA ILE A 166 11.68 -4.41 -11.91
C ILE A 166 13.04 -5.03 -11.57
N VAL A 167 13.97 -4.29 -11.00
CA VAL A 167 15.29 -4.79 -10.59
C VAL A 167 15.15 -5.97 -9.61
N GLY A 168 14.29 -5.83 -8.60
CA GLY A 168 14.02 -6.91 -7.66
C GLY A 168 13.29 -8.11 -8.30
N TRP A 169 12.39 -7.86 -9.26
CA TRP A 169 11.72 -8.94 -9.98
C TRP A 169 12.66 -9.72 -10.88
N THR A 170 13.57 -9.05 -11.58
CA THR A 170 14.57 -9.71 -12.42
C THR A 170 15.58 -10.50 -11.60
N ALA A 171 16.01 -9.97 -10.44
CA ALA A 171 16.85 -10.72 -9.51
C ALA A 171 16.16 -12.02 -9.03
N HIS A 172 14.90 -11.94 -8.61
CA HIS A 172 14.12 -13.10 -8.20
C HIS A 172 13.88 -14.09 -9.36
N ARG A 173 13.73 -13.59 -10.58
CA ARG A 173 13.63 -14.46 -11.75
C ARG A 173 14.94 -15.21 -12.01
N ILE A 174 16.08 -14.54 -11.93
CA ILE A 174 17.39 -15.17 -12.10
C ILE A 174 17.60 -16.25 -11.03
N GLU A 175 17.28 -15.94 -9.78
CA GLU A 175 17.32 -16.88 -8.67
C GLU A 175 16.42 -18.12 -8.95
N GLU A 176 15.16 -17.90 -9.35
CA GLU A 176 14.22 -18.98 -9.67
C GLU A 176 14.71 -19.89 -10.80
N LEU A 177 15.33 -19.32 -11.83
CA LEU A 177 15.86 -20.08 -12.95
C LEU A 177 17.14 -20.86 -12.60
N ASN A 178 17.89 -20.46 -11.59
CA ASN A 178 19.13 -21.09 -11.16
C ASN A 178 18.99 -21.95 -9.90
N PHE A 179 17.80 -22.02 -9.31
CA PHE A 179 17.56 -22.82 -8.12
C PHE A 179 17.70 -24.31 -8.40
N GLU A 180 18.49 -25.02 -7.58
CA GLU A 180 18.59 -26.47 -7.64
C GLU A 180 17.26 -27.12 -7.22
N GLY A 181 16.80 -28.13 -7.95
CA GLY A 181 15.49 -28.74 -7.71
C GLY A 181 14.30 -27.99 -8.33
N ARG A 182 14.56 -27.15 -9.31
CA ARG A 182 13.57 -26.38 -10.07
C ARG A 182 12.36 -27.22 -10.48
N ARG A 183 11.17 -26.74 -10.14
CA ARG A 183 9.89 -27.34 -10.54
C ARG A 183 8.85 -26.21 -10.67
N ILE A 184 7.80 -26.48 -11.43
CA ILE A 184 6.68 -25.54 -11.50
C ILE A 184 6.10 -25.35 -10.10
N ILE A 185 6.02 -24.11 -9.65
CA ILE A 185 5.39 -23.75 -8.38
C ILE A 185 3.89 -23.98 -8.51
N ARG A 186 3.36 -24.89 -7.72
CA ARG A 186 1.94 -25.24 -7.69
C ARG A 186 1.41 -25.01 -6.28
N PRO A 187 0.24 -24.35 -6.11
CA PRO A 187 -0.41 -24.28 -4.81
C PRO A 187 -0.88 -25.68 -4.38
N ALA A 188 -1.02 -25.89 -3.09
CA ALA A 188 -1.70 -27.07 -2.58
C ALA A 188 -3.20 -26.98 -2.91
N TYR A 189 -3.76 -28.08 -3.36
CA TYR A 189 -5.20 -28.18 -3.56
C TYR A 189 -5.86 -28.52 -2.22
N LYS A 190 -6.78 -27.68 -1.76
CA LYS A 190 -7.57 -27.94 -0.55
C LYS A 190 -9.01 -27.56 -0.83
N ASN A 191 -9.89 -28.56 -0.83
CA ASN A 191 -11.33 -28.31 -0.83
C ASN A 191 -11.75 -27.87 0.59
N ILE A 192 -12.32 -26.68 0.70
CA ILE A 192 -12.81 -26.10 1.97
C ILE A 192 -14.34 -26.22 2.11
N LEU A 193 -15.04 -26.65 1.05
CA LEU A 193 -16.50 -26.75 1.05
C LEU A 193 -17.01 -28.14 1.46
N GLY A 194 -16.11 -29.11 1.69
CA GLY A 194 -16.46 -30.50 1.94
C GLY A 194 -16.93 -31.22 0.66
N GLU A 195 -17.49 -32.42 0.83
CA GLU A 195 -18.11 -33.15 -0.25
C GLU A 195 -19.51 -32.56 -0.54
N LEU A 196 -19.75 -32.22 -1.80
CA LEU A 196 -21.06 -31.78 -2.27
C LEU A 196 -21.67 -32.89 -3.11
N GLU A 197 -22.96 -33.16 -2.93
CA GLU A 197 -23.70 -34.06 -3.80
C GLU A 197 -23.77 -33.51 -5.23
N TYR A 198 -23.66 -34.38 -6.19
CA TYR A 198 -23.80 -34.00 -7.59
C TYR A 198 -25.24 -33.62 -7.88
N THR A 199 -25.47 -32.40 -8.31
CA THR A 199 -26.77 -31.94 -8.79
C THR A 199 -26.80 -32.06 -10.33
N PRO A 200 -27.74 -32.81 -10.91
CA PRO A 200 -27.90 -32.90 -12.36
C PRO A 200 -28.11 -31.52 -13.00
N LEU A 201 -27.77 -31.39 -14.30
CA LEU A 201 -27.80 -30.09 -14.99
C LEU A 201 -29.20 -29.49 -15.08
N ASP A 202 -30.22 -30.35 -15.19
CA ASP A 202 -31.63 -30.01 -15.23
C ASP A 202 -32.25 -29.65 -13.87
N GLU A 203 -31.51 -29.85 -12.79
CA GLU A 203 -31.91 -29.50 -11.41
C GLU A 203 -31.09 -28.31 -10.81
N ARG A 204 -30.25 -27.64 -11.62
CA ARG A 204 -29.38 -26.52 -11.19
C ARG A 204 -30.04 -25.17 -11.34
#